data_5d70af7f69c1ddd51723bc757d672d48
#
_entry.id   5d70af7f69c1ddd51723bc757d672d48
#
_cell.length_a   1.000
_cell.length_b   1.000
_cell.length_c   1.000
_cell.angle_alpha   90.00
_cell.angle_beta   90.00
_cell.angle_gamma   90.00
#
_symmetry.space_group_name_H-M   'P 1'
#
loop_
_entity.id
_entity.type
_entity.pdbx_description
1 polymer ?
#
loop_
_entity_poly.entity_id
_entity_poly.type
_entity_poly.pdbx_seq_one_letter_code
_entity_poly.pdbx_strand_id
1 'polypeptide(L)'
;YFSSQGHNSQGGYDLFSLTNLEVKSMGAVFNTAYDDLAIMFTDDKHGYFTSNRQTSGETDDIFAFELRDRFLDKTLDYVVKDKKTLLPLSGVKIRIVEDSTGIELLTAMTDDLGVLTQKRDSLMIESKHRYKVYLEKEGYVTKEVFFDYQVLDSNVISVRDLVDLDLEPLSLEMEITSLLGLKSIYYDFDKSDLRADAIVELDKVVAFMNKYPKIEVELGSHTDCKGNMAYNQSLSERRAKSAADYIQARISNPGRLTSKGYGESQLKVACPCEGRKAKSDCSDEQHQLNRRTEFIIKSLKISTRDSGLK
;
A
#
# COMPACT_ATOMS: atom_id res chain seq x y z
N TYR A 1 15.99 -30.80 24.13
CA TYR A 1 15.37 -30.35 25.40
C TYR A 1 16.15 -30.91 26.56
N PHE A 2 16.14 -30.22 27.70
CA PHE A 2 16.82 -30.65 28.93
C PHE A 2 16.18 -29.96 30.15
N SER A 3 16.38 -30.51 31.33
CA SER A 3 15.99 -29.87 32.60
C SER A 3 17.23 -29.35 33.33
N SER A 4 17.12 -28.22 34.01
CA SER A 4 18.23 -27.57 34.70
C SER A 4 17.76 -26.69 35.85
N GLN A 5 18.58 -26.63 36.89
CA GLN A 5 18.49 -25.64 37.98
C GLN A 5 19.43 -24.45 37.76
N GLY A 6 20.37 -24.58 36.82
CA GLY A 6 21.44 -23.61 36.63
C GLY A 6 21.11 -22.46 35.66
N HIS A 7 19.96 -22.46 35.05
CA HIS A 7 19.45 -21.40 34.21
C HIS A 7 18.39 -20.60 34.96
N ASN A 8 17.96 -19.47 34.41
CA ASN A 8 16.95 -18.61 35.06
C ASN A 8 15.64 -19.38 35.28
N SER A 9 15.53 -20.15 36.35
CA SER A 9 14.44 -21.06 36.67
C SER A 9 13.39 -20.40 37.58
N GLN A 10 12.14 -20.94 37.52
CA GLN A 10 11.03 -20.49 38.36
C GLN A 10 10.87 -21.35 39.61
N GLY A 11 11.44 -22.53 39.61
CA GLY A 11 11.34 -23.49 40.70
C GLY A 11 12.67 -24.24 40.95
N GLY A 12 12.60 -25.53 41.16
CA GLY A 12 13.74 -26.41 41.27
C GLY A 12 14.35 -26.71 39.90
N TYR A 13 14.04 -27.84 39.30
CA TYR A 13 14.38 -28.11 37.91
C TYR A 13 13.32 -27.56 37.00
N ASP A 14 13.76 -26.84 35.95
CA ASP A 14 12.92 -26.31 34.89
C ASP A 14 13.31 -26.87 33.52
N LEU A 15 12.38 -26.93 32.59
CA LEU A 15 12.56 -27.40 31.23
C LEU A 15 13.03 -26.29 30.30
N PHE A 16 14.03 -26.60 29.50
CA PHE A 16 14.64 -25.69 28.51
C PHE A 16 14.78 -26.39 27.14
N SER A 17 14.75 -25.58 26.10
CA SER A 17 15.14 -25.99 24.75
C SER A 17 16.50 -25.38 24.38
N LEU A 18 17.29 -26.12 23.60
CA LEU A 18 18.53 -25.64 23.00
C LEU A 18 18.39 -25.68 21.48
N THR A 19 18.47 -24.52 20.84
CA THR A 19 18.42 -24.39 19.39
C THR A 19 19.49 -23.40 18.93
N ASN A 20 20.35 -23.81 17.99
CA ASN A 20 21.45 -22.99 17.48
C ASN A 20 22.34 -22.37 18.59
N LEU A 21 22.65 -23.14 19.63
CA LEU A 21 23.40 -22.73 20.82
C LEU A 21 22.71 -21.68 21.71
N GLU A 22 21.44 -21.39 21.45
CA GLU A 22 20.62 -20.53 22.30
C GLU A 22 19.74 -21.36 23.21
N VAL A 23 19.82 -21.10 24.53
CA VAL A 23 19.01 -21.75 25.54
C VAL A 23 17.77 -20.91 25.79
N LYS A 24 16.57 -21.55 25.70
CA LYS A 24 15.27 -20.89 25.95
C LYS A 24 14.47 -21.69 26.97
N SER A 25 13.90 -20.99 27.97
CA SER A 25 12.91 -21.58 28.87
C SER A 25 11.68 -22.02 28.09
N MET A 26 11.08 -23.16 28.45
CA MET A 26 9.82 -23.62 27.88
C MET A 26 8.59 -22.86 28.41
N GLY A 27 8.80 -21.92 29.32
CA GLY A 27 7.79 -21.00 29.82
C GLY A 27 6.85 -21.60 30.87
N ALA A 28 5.98 -20.72 31.44
CA ALA A 28 5.18 -21.02 32.63
C ALA A 28 4.12 -22.14 32.46
N VAL A 29 3.87 -22.63 31.25
CA VAL A 29 3.01 -23.79 31.02
C VAL A 29 3.70 -25.09 31.45
N PHE A 30 5.01 -25.19 31.14
CA PHE A 30 5.82 -26.32 31.49
C PHE A 30 6.53 -26.14 32.82
N ASN A 31 7.03 -24.92 33.10
CA ASN A 31 7.86 -24.59 34.25
C ASN A 31 7.03 -23.92 35.35
N THR A 32 7.13 -24.45 36.55
CA THR A 32 6.39 -24.00 37.73
C THR A 32 7.32 -23.72 38.91
N ALA A 33 6.79 -23.42 40.08
CA ALA A 33 7.60 -23.27 41.30
C ALA A 33 8.14 -24.63 41.84
N TYR A 34 7.88 -25.71 41.17
CA TYR A 34 8.26 -27.07 41.53
C TYR A 34 9.25 -27.63 40.52
N ASP A 35 9.64 -28.92 40.70
CA ASP A 35 10.52 -29.60 39.74
C ASP A 35 9.73 -30.01 38.49
N ASP A 36 10.19 -29.58 37.32
CA ASP A 36 9.65 -29.91 36.02
C ASP A 36 10.76 -30.60 35.18
N LEU A 37 10.55 -31.87 34.83
CA LEU A 37 11.60 -32.78 34.39
C LEU A 37 11.23 -33.54 33.13
N ALA A 38 12.25 -34.11 32.47
CA ALA A 38 12.14 -35.22 31.51
C ALA A 38 11.03 -35.09 30.44
N ILE A 39 11.09 -34.02 29.61
CA ILE A 39 10.15 -33.89 28.51
C ILE A 39 10.47 -34.86 27.37
N MET A 40 9.45 -35.48 26.82
CA MET A 40 9.51 -36.39 25.68
C MET A 40 8.37 -36.08 24.70
N PHE A 41 8.71 -35.90 23.43
CA PHE A 41 7.72 -35.75 22.35
C PHE A 41 7.44 -37.09 21.69
N THR A 42 6.17 -37.39 21.46
CA THR A 42 5.71 -38.57 20.69
C THR A 42 5.50 -38.24 19.21
N ASP A 43 5.21 -36.99 18.92
CA ASP A 43 5.13 -36.40 17.59
C ASP A 43 5.39 -34.87 17.72
N ASP A 44 5.18 -34.09 16.65
CA ASP A 44 5.46 -32.66 16.63
C ASP A 44 4.60 -31.83 17.61
N LYS A 45 3.47 -32.38 18.12
CA LYS A 45 2.52 -31.66 18.96
C LYS A 45 2.23 -32.33 20.30
N HIS A 46 2.44 -33.62 20.45
CA HIS A 46 2.10 -34.37 21.65
C HIS A 46 3.36 -34.86 22.35
N GLY A 47 3.20 -35.04 23.66
CA GLY A 47 4.29 -35.59 24.46
C GLY A 47 3.91 -35.73 25.92
N TYR A 48 4.94 -36.06 26.71
CA TYR A 48 4.85 -36.22 28.14
C TYR A 48 5.99 -35.49 28.82
N PHE A 49 5.77 -35.03 30.04
CA PHE A 49 6.81 -34.53 30.92
C PHE A 49 6.52 -34.95 32.35
N THR A 50 7.50 -34.94 33.25
CA THR A 50 7.32 -35.23 34.66
C THR A 50 7.38 -33.95 35.48
N SER A 51 6.54 -33.89 36.52
CA SER A 51 6.54 -32.74 37.45
C SER A 51 5.94 -33.17 38.80
N ASN A 52 6.43 -32.59 39.89
CA ASN A 52 5.89 -32.78 41.20
C ASN A 52 4.93 -31.65 41.65
N ARG A 53 4.39 -30.90 40.67
CA ARG A 53 3.48 -29.77 40.91
C ARG A 53 2.18 -30.13 41.58
N GLN A 54 1.62 -31.37 41.39
CA GLN A 54 0.37 -31.79 42.00
C GLN A 54 0.53 -32.19 43.47
N THR A 55 1.71 -32.67 43.82
CA THR A 55 2.01 -33.18 45.18
C THR A 55 2.78 -32.16 46.01
N SER A 56 2.91 -30.92 45.56
CA SER A 56 3.67 -29.87 46.23
C SER A 56 5.14 -30.22 46.48
N GLY A 57 5.72 -31.05 45.59
CA GLY A 57 7.13 -31.41 45.59
C GLY A 57 7.45 -32.76 46.25
N GLU A 58 6.43 -33.55 46.63
CA GLU A 58 6.66 -34.84 47.32
C GLU A 58 6.93 -35.99 46.34
N THR A 59 6.17 -36.07 45.22
CA THR A 59 6.30 -37.16 44.23
C THR A 59 6.16 -36.62 42.81
N ASP A 60 6.88 -37.24 41.86
CA ASP A 60 6.80 -36.90 40.43
C ASP A 60 5.63 -37.62 39.78
N ASP A 61 4.84 -36.89 39.02
CA ASP A 61 3.74 -37.35 38.19
C ASP A 61 4.08 -37.16 36.70
N ILE A 62 3.47 -37.97 35.83
CA ILE A 62 3.61 -37.86 34.38
C ILE A 62 2.42 -37.08 33.83
N PHE A 63 2.72 -36.00 33.16
CA PHE A 63 1.73 -35.14 32.48
C PHE A 63 1.80 -35.34 30.97
N ALA A 64 0.65 -35.61 30.35
CA ALA A 64 0.52 -35.54 28.91
C ALA A 64 0.29 -34.08 28.50
N PHE A 65 0.87 -33.67 27.38
CA PHE A 65 0.63 -32.37 26.78
C PHE A 65 0.29 -32.48 25.31
N GLU A 66 -0.48 -31.51 24.86
CA GLU A 66 -0.72 -31.20 23.45
C GLU A 66 -0.29 -29.76 23.20
N LEU A 67 0.70 -29.55 22.32
CA LEU A 67 1.07 -28.24 21.84
C LEU A 67 -0.03 -27.78 20.89
N ARG A 68 -0.92 -26.95 21.39
CA ARG A 68 -1.87 -26.26 20.55
C ARG A 68 -1.17 -25.05 19.96
N ASP A 69 -1.18 -24.96 18.64
CA ASP A 69 -0.76 -23.72 18.00
C ASP A 69 -1.63 -22.60 18.57
N ARG A 70 -1.04 -21.66 19.31
CA ARG A 70 -1.74 -20.47 19.85
C ARG A 70 -2.42 -19.63 18.75
N PHE A 71 -2.37 -20.12 17.52
CA PHE A 71 -2.80 -19.47 16.31
C PHE A 71 -4.22 -19.80 15.86
N LEU A 72 -4.92 -20.72 16.54
CA LEU A 72 -6.12 -21.36 15.99
C LEU A 72 -7.37 -20.47 15.87
N ASP A 73 -7.44 -19.32 16.53
CA ASP A 73 -8.67 -18.50 16.53
C ASP A 73 -8.46 -17.02 16.18
N LYS A 74 -7.32 -16.66 15.58
CA LYS A 74 -7.08 -15.26 15.19
C LYS A 74 -7.62 -15.00 13.79
N THR A 75 -8.45 -14.00 13.67
CA THR A 75 -8.95 -13.49 12.38
C THR A 75 -8.30 -12.18 12.03
N LEU A 76 -8.10 -11.95 10.75
CA LEU A 76 -7.74 -10.66 10.18
C LEU A 76 -8.96 -10.09 9.46
N ASP A 77 -9.41 -8.93 9.88
CA ASP A 77 -10.52 -8.24 9.25
C ASP A 77 -10.00 -7.06 8.42
N TYR A 78 -10.34 -7.07 7.16
CA TYR A 78 -10.07 -5.99 6.21
C TYR A 78 -11.38 -5.27 5.93
N VAL A 79 -11.51 -4.03 6.39
CA VAL A 79 -12.69 -3.21 6.13
C VAL A 79 -12.33 -2.11 5.17
N VAL A 80 -12.92 -2.12 3.97
CA VAL A 80 -12.64 -1.15 2.91
C VAL A 80 -13.85 -0.25 2.70
N LYS A 81 -13.62 1.06 2.64
CA LYS A 81 -14.64 2.08 2.39
C LYS A 81 -14.24 2.99 1.23
N ASP A 82 -15.24 3.63 0.68
CA ASP A 82 -15.06 4.77 -0.21
C ASP A 82 -14.54 5.97 0.60
N LYS A 83 -13.43 6.55 0.17
CA LYS A 83 -12.75 7.62 0.92
C LYS A 83 -13.55 8.92 0.98
N LYS A 84 -14.45 9.17 0.01
CA LYS A 84 -15.27 10.38 -0.03
C LYS A 84 -16.58 10.21 0.73
N THR A 85 -17.27 9.09 0.51
CA THR A 85 -18.60 8.85 1.10
C THR A 85 -18.53 8.13 2.45
N LEU A 86 -17.41 7.50 2.77
CA LEU A 86 -17.19 6.63 3.93
C LEU A 86 -18.11 5.39 3.96
N LEU A 87 -18.81 5.11 2.86
CA LEU A 87 -19.64 3.93 2.73
C LEU A 87 -18.77 2.68 2.47
N PRO A 88 -19.21 1.51 2.96
CA PRO A 88 -18.53 0.24 2.69
C PRO A 88 -18.46 -0.05 1.20
N LEU A 89 -17.36 -0.68 0.77
CA LEU A 89 -17.12 -1.08 -0.62
C LEU A 89 -17.12 -2.59 -0.75
N SER A 90 -18.19 -3.16 -1.30
CA SER A 90 -18.25 -4.57 -1.68
C SER A 90 -17.42 -4.84 -2.93
N GLY A 91 -17.02 -6.11 -3.12
CA GLY A 91 -16.33 -6.54 -4.34
C GLY A 91 -14.98 -5.87 -4.57
N VAL A 92 -14.30 -5.39 -3.51
CA VAL A 92 -12.90 -4.98 -3.59
C VAL A 92 -12.02 -6.21 -3.62
N LYS A 93 -11.22 -6.38 -4.65
CA LYS A 93 -10.21 -7.43 -4.70
C LYS A 93 -9.05 -7.07 -3.79
N ILE A 94 -8.84 -7.87 -2.77
CA ILE A 94 -7.71 -7.77 -1.84
C ILE A 94 -6.72 -8.88 -2.15
N ARG A 95 -5.47 -8.52 -2.37
CA ARG A 95 -4.36 -9.45 -2.55
C ARG A 95 -3.27 -9.14 -1.56
N ILE A 96 -2.85 -10.15 -0.80
CA ILE A 96 -1.83 -10.02 0.23
C ILE A 96 -0.60 -10.81 -0.19
N VAL A 97 0.54 -10.17 -0.13
CA VAL A 97 1.83 -10.72 -0.52
C VAL A 97 2.82 -10.50 0.62
N GLU A 98 3.63 -11.48 0.93
CA GLU A 98 4.77 -11.29 1.82
C GLU A 98 5.84 -10.48 1.09
N ASP A 99 6.26 -9.34 1.69
CA ASP A 99 7.13 -8.37 1.02
C ASP A 99 8.54 -8.93 0.72
N SER A 100 9.07 -9.77 1.60
CA SER A 100 10.44 -10.31 1.48
C SER A 100 10.57 -11.40 0.41
N THR A 101 9.56 -12.25 0.27
CA THR A 101 9.58 -13.43 -0.62
C THR A 101 8.79 -13.23 -1.90
N GLY A 102 7.86 -12.27 -1.91
CA GLY A 102 6.90 -12.08 -2.99
C GLY A 102 5.82 -13.18 -3.06
N ILE A 103 5.73 -14.05 -2.05
CA ILE A 103 4.73 -15.12 -2.02
C ILE A 103 3.35 -14.53 -1.76
N GLU A 104 2.40 -14.85 -2.64
CA GLU A 104 1.01 -14.49 -2.46
C GLU A 104 0.36 -15.39 -1.41
N LEU A 105 -0.17 -14.77 -0.35
CA LEU A 105 -0.80 -15.47 0.77
C LEU A 105 -2.31 -15.56 0.61
N LEU A 106 -2.92 -14.55 -0.04
CA LEU A 106 -4.35 -14.44 -0.20
C LEU A 106 -4.71 -13.62 -1.43
N THR A 107 -5.73 -14.07 -2.14
CA THR A 107 -6.52 -13.22 -3.04
C THR A 107 -8.00 -13.52 -2.81
N ALA A 108 -8.77 -12.50 -2.39
CA ALA A 108 -10.19 -12.61 -2.11
C ALA A 108 -10.91 -11.26 -2.35
N MET A 109 -12.25 -11.27 -2.22
CA MET A 109 -13.09 -10.09 -2.43
C MET A 109 -13.78 -9.70 -1.13
N THR A 110 -14.01 -8.40 -0.90
CA THR A 110 -14.87 -7.93 0.19
C THR A 110 -16.34 -8.28 -0.07
N ASP A 111 -17.07 -8.54 0.99
CA ASP A 111 -18.52 -8.76 1.00
C ASP A 111 -19.33 -7.45 0.82
N ASP A 112 -20.66 -7.55 0.94
CA ASP A 112 -21.57 -6.41 0.80
C ASP A 112 -21.41 -5.33 1.90
N LEU A 113 -20.77 -5.69 3.01
CA LEU A 113 -20.43 -4.77 4.10
C LEU A 113 -19.00 -4.20 3.95
N GLY A 114 -18.34 -4.46 2.81
CA GLY A 114 -16.97 -4.03 2.56
C GLY A 114 -15.96 -4.78 3.42
N VAL A 115 -16.31 -5.94 3.96
CA VAL A 115 -15.48 -6.71 4.88
C VAL A 115 -14.92 -7.94 4.19
N LEU A 116 -13.66 -8.21 4.43
CA LEU A 116 -13.05 -9.50 4.19
C LEU A 116 -12.51 -10.01 5.53
N THR A 117 -13.13 -11.06 6.06
CA THR A 117 -12.65 -11.74 7.26
C THR A 117 -11.93 -13.03 6.86
N GLN A 118 -10.71 -13.18 7.33
CA GLN A 118 -9.92 -14.37 7.07
C GLN A 118 -9.48 -15.03 8.36
N LYS A 119 -9.74 -16.33 8.45
CA LYS A 119 -9.20 -17.17 9.52
C LYS A 119 -7.71 -17.41 9.28
N ARG A 120 -6.95 -17.38 10.35
CA ARG A 120 -5.49 -17.40 10.31
C ARG A 120 -4.88 -18.76 9.94
N ASP A 121 -5.63 -19.86 10.09
CA ASP A 121 -5.17 -21.23 9.76
C ASP A 121 -4.74 -21.38 8.28
N SER A 122 -5.23 -20.48 7.41
CA SER A 122 -4.86 -20.46 5.99
C SER A 122 -3.75 -19.46 5.65
N LEU A 123 -3.33 -18.62 6.59
CA LEU A 123 -2.25 -17.65 6.44
C LEU A 123 -1.10 -18.04 7.37
N MET A 124 0.00 -18.51 6.82
CA MET A 124 1.26 -18.64 7.55
C MET A 124 1.87 -17.24 7.81
N ILE A 125 1.11 -16.38 8.54
CA ILE A 125 1.62 -15.07 8.95
C ILE A 125 2.52 -15.30 10.17
N GLU A 126 3.80 -15.40 9.94
CA GLU A 126 4.80 -15.45 11.00
C GLU A 126 4.99 -14.06 11.63
N SER A 127 5.23 -14.04 12.94
CA SER A 127 5.57 -12.81 13.65
C SER A 127 6.88 -12.22 13.13
N LYS A 128 6.88 -10.93 12.76
CA LYS A 128 7.97 -10.09 12.24
C LYS A 128 8.12 -10.02 10.72
N HIS A 129 7.10 -10.40 9.94
CA HIS A 129 7.14 -10.21 8.50
C HIS A 129 6.35 -8.97 8.10
N ARG A 130 6.82 -8.31 7.05
CA ARG A 130 6.13 -7.19 6.40
C ARG A 130 5.27 -7.71 5.28
N TYR A 131 4.03 -7.26 5.26
CA TYR A 131 3.04 -7.66 4.26
C TYR A 131 2.64 -6.48 3.41
N LYS A 132 2.41 -6.76 2.13
CA LYS A 132 1.95 -5.83 1.13
C LYS A 132 0.53 -6.19 0.74
N VAL A 133 -0.38 -5.23 0.86
CA VAL A 133 -1.79 -5.39 0.51
C VAL A 133 -2.09 -4.56 -0.72
N TYR A 134 -2.61 -5.20 -1.74
CA TYR A 134 -3.13 -4.56 -2.94
C TYR A 134 -4.64 -4.55 -2.87
N LEU A 135 -5.24 -3.38 -3.10
CA LEU A 135 -6.68 -3.19 -3.15
C LEU A 135 -7.06 -2.68 -4.53
N GLU A 136 -7.93 -3.42 -5.22
CA GLU A 136 -8.36 -3.11 -6.59
C GLU A 136 -9.88 -3.18 -6.71
N LYS A 137 -10.47 -2.13 -7.26
CA LYS A 137 -11.90 -2.07 -7.62
C LYS A 137 -12.10 -1.20 -8.84
N GLU A 138 -12.99 -1.61 -9.76
CA GLU A 138 -13.34 -0.79 -10.92
C GLU A 138 -13.92 0.55 -10.47
N GLY A 139 -13.47 1.64 -11.07
CA GLY A 139 -13.88 2.99 -10.70
C GLY A 139 -13.09 3.63 -9.56
N TYR A 140 -12.12 2.94 -9.01
CA TYR A 140 -11.28 3.42 -7.91
C TYR A 140 -9.81 3.39 -8.26
N VAL A 141 -9.04 4.25 -7.61
CA VAL A 141 -7.59 4.21 -7.68
C VAL A 141 -7.11 2.98 -6.93
N THR A 142 -6.32 2.13 -7.58
CA THR A 142 -5.69 0.99 -6.92
C THR A 142 -4.78 1.48 -5.80
N LYS A 143 -4.85 0.83 -4.65
CA LYS A 143 -4.07 1.17 -3.48
C LYS A 143 -3.14 0.03 -3.12
N GLU A 144 -1.94 0.41 -2.70
CA GLU A 144 -0.93 -0.49 -2.17
C GLU A 144 -0.51 0.04 -0.81
N VAL A 145 -0.61 -0.81 0.21
CA VAL A 145 -0.21 -0.47 1.57
C VAL A 145 0.66 -1.58 2.16
N PHE A 146 1.51 -1.21 3.10
CA PHE A 146 2.34 -2.14 3.85
C PHE A 146 1.91 -2.14 5.30
N PHE A 147 1.89 -3.30 5.92
CA PHE A 147 1.78 -3.41 7.35
C PHE A 147 2.77 -4.41 7.92
N ASP A 148 3.30 -4.08 9.08
CA ASP A 148 4.14 -4.96 9.86
C ASP A 148 3.25 -5.71 10.84
N TYR A 149 3.21 -7.03 10.72
CA TYR A 149 2.46 -7.85 11.65
C TYR A 149 3.28 -8.12 12.91
N GLN A 150 2.77 -7.67 14.04
CA GLN A 150 3.24 -8.10 15.35
C GLN A 150 2.17 -8.98 15.98
N VAL A 151 2.59 -10.07 16.61
CA VAL A 151 1.66 -10.92 17.36
C VAL A 151 1.08 -10.11 18.51
N LEU A 152 -0.12 -9.58 18.32
CA LEU A 152 -0.89 -8.96 19.38
C LEU A 152 -1.72 -10.06 20.09
N ASP A 153 -1.96 -9.91 21.37
CA ASP A 153 -2.72 -10.87 22.18
C ASP A 153 -4.23 -10.90 21.86
N SER A 154 -4.70 -10.05 20.93
CA SER A 154 -6.11 -10.03 20.53
C SER A 154 -6.46 -11.18 19.55
N ASN A 155 -7.65 -11.75 19.69
CA ASN A 155 -8.15 -12.80 18.81
C ASN A 155 -8.58 -12.29 17.43
N VAL A 156 -8.93 -11.01 17.33
CA VAL A 156 -9.28 -10.33 16.08
C VAL A 156 -8.35 -9.14 15.89
N ILE A 157 -7.73 -9.05 14.74
CA ILE A 157 -6.90 -7.92 14.34
C ILE A 157 -7.58 -7.24 13.16
N SER A 158 -8.00 -6.00 13.36
CA SER A 158 -8.46 -5.16 12.27
C SER A 158 -7.24 -4.57 11.54
N VAL A 159 -7.01 -4.98 10.32
CA VAL A 159 -5.92 -4.42 9.49
C VAL A 159 -6.16 -2.94 9.21
N ARG A 160 -7.43 -2.49 9.24
CA ARG A 160 -7.80 -1.09 9.14
C ARG A 160 -7.23 -0.23 10.29
N ASP A 161 -7.06 -0.79 11.48
CA ASP A 161 -6.48 -0.07 12.63
C ASP A 161 -4.96 0.10 12.48
N LEU A 162 -4.34 -0.70 11.61
CA LEU A 162 -2.90 -0.64 11.32
C LEU A 162 -2.59 0.26 10.13
N VAL A 163 -3.45 0.25 9.09
CA VAL A 163 -3.23 0.98 7.84
C VAL A 163 -4.55 1.47 7.24
N ASP A 164 -4.47 2.58 6.50
CA ASP A 164 -5.60 3.11 5.75
C ASP A 164 -5.90 2.24 4.52
N LEU A 165 -7.06 1.57 4.51
CA LEU A 165 -7.54 0.72 3.42
C LEU A 165 -8.57 1.41 2.52
N ASP A 166 -8.98 2.65 2.83
CA ASP A 166 -10.03 3.34 2.07
C ASP A 166 -9.57 3.67 0.64
N LEU A 167 -10.44 3.44 -0.35
CA LEU A 167 -10.14 3.65 -1.75
C LEU A 167 -10.63 5.02 -2.24
N GLU A 168 -9.78 5.72 -2.99
CA GLU A 168 -10.10 6.98 -3.64
C GLU A 168 -10.89 6.70 -4.94
N PRO A 169 -12.14 7.18 -5.09
CA PRO A 169 -12.88 7.02 -6.33
C PRO A 169 -12.26 7.87 -7.44
N LEU A 170 -12.13 7.30 -8.64
CA LEU A 170 -11.80 8.06 -9.83
C LEU A 170 -12.92 9.07 -10.10
N SER A 171 -12.60 10.32 -10.35
CA SER A 171 -13.56 11.38 -10.59
C SER A 171 -13.17 12.27 -11.76
N LEU A 172 -14.18 12.91 -12.37
CA LEU A 172 -13.94 13.96 -13.34
C LEU A 172 -13.15 15.10 -12.69
N GLU A 173 -12.33 15.76 -13.48
CA GLU A 173 -11.43 16.85 -13.08
C GLU A 173 -10.36 16.41 -12.05
N MET A 174 -10.20 15.09 -11.79
CA MET A 174 -9.11 14.59 -10.96
C MET A 174 -7.77 14.84 -11.64
N GLU A 175 -6.85 15.48 -10.90
CA GLU A 175 -5.50 15.77 -11.37
C GLU A 175 -4.58 14.55 -11.12
N ILE A 176 -4.23 13.85 -12.19
CA ILE A 176 -3.35 12.67 -12.14
C ILE A 176 -1.93 13.05 -11.72
N THR A 177 -1.48 14.26 -12.03
CA THR A 177 -0.16 14.79 -11.65
C THR A 177 0.08 14.69 -10.15
N SER A 178 -0.87 15.18 -9.35
CA SER A 178 -0.83 15.10 -7.89
C SER A 178 -1.01 13.67 -7.39
N LEU A 179 -1.91 12.90 -8.01
CA LEU A 179 -2.19 11.52 -7.63
C LEU A 179 -0.97 10.61 -7.76
N LEU A 180 -0.19 10.76 -8.82
CA LEU A 180 1.02 9.96 -9.09
C LEU A 180 2.28 10.58 -8.49
N GLY A 181 2.19 11.73 -7.83
CA GLY A 181 3.35 12.45 -7.33
C GLY A 181 4.35 12.78 -8.43
N LEU A 182 3.85 13.17 -9.62
CA LEU A 182 4.71 13.48 -10.74
C LEU A 182 5.59 14.69 -10.44
N LYS A 183 6.85 14.59 -10.78
CA LYS A 183 7.75 15.75 -10.81
C LYS A 183 7.41 16.60 -12.03
N SER A 184 7.76 17.89 -11.96
CA SER A 184 7.58 18.80 -13.09
C SER A 184 8.29 18.26 -14.34
N ILE A 185 7.58 18.29 -15.46
CA ILE A 185 8.15 17.93 -16.76
C ILE A 185 8.92 19.13 -17.27
N TYR A 186 10.24 19.01 -17.32
CA TYR A 186 11.14 20.08 -17.78
C TYR A 186 11.50 19.91 -19.25
N TYR A 187 11.67 21.04 -19.89
CA TYR A 187 12.20 21.16 -21.25
C TYR A 187 13.43 22.06 -21.22
N ASP A 188 14.33 21.87 -22.16
CA ASP A 188 15.41 22.82 -22.35
C ASP A 188 14.87 24.21 -22.77
N PHE A 189 15.68 25.22 -22.56
CA PHE A 189 15.29 26.58 -22.94
C PHE A 189 14.87 26.65 -24.41
N ASP A 190 13.69 27.18 -24.66
CA ASP A 190 13.08 27.31 -25.99
C ASP A 190 12.91 25.99 -26.78
N LYS A 191 12.92 24.82 -26.09
CA LYS A 191 12.72 23.52 -26.73
C LYS A 191 11.44 22.89 -26.27
N SER A 192 10.97 21.95 -27.10
CA SER A 192 9.84 21.03 -26.83
C SER A 192 10.27 19.57 -26.85
N ASP A 193 11.54 19.25 -27.07
CA ASP A 193 12.07 17.90 -27.04
C ASP A 193 12.04 17.39 -25.59
N LEU A 194 11.64 16.12 -25.42
CA LEU A 194 11.55 15.48 -24.13
C LEU A 194 12.94 15.14 -23.59
N ARG A 195 13.21 15.54 -22.38
CA ARG A 195 14.41 15.19 -21.63
C ARG A 195 14.26 13.79 -21.02
N ALA A 196 15.35 13.14 -20.67
CA ALA A 196 15.33 11.82 -20.04
C ALA A 196 14.58 11.81 -18.71
N ASP A 197 14.70 12.85 -17.89
CA ASP A 197 13.97 13.00 -16.64
C ASP A 197 12.45 13.16 -16.86
N ALA A 198 12.03 13.88 -17.90
CA ALA A 198 10.64 14.01 -18.31
C ALA A 198 10.04 12.65 -18.75
N ILE A 199 10.80 11.84 -19.48
CA ILE A 199 10.38 10.51 -19.93
C ILE A 199 10.01 9.63 -18.75
N VAL A 200 10.79 9.61 -17.68
CA VAL A 200 10.50 8.81 -16.47
C VAL A 200 9.15 9.19 -15.85
N GLU A 201 8.80 10.47 -15.85
CA GLU A 201 7.51 10.93 -15.32
C GLU A 201 6.35 10.59 -16.28
N LEU A 202 6.56 10.71 -17.59
CA LEU A 202 5.56 10.35 -18.61
C LEU A 202 5.28 8.84 -18.62
N ASP A 203 6.26 7.98 -18.31
CA ASP A 203 6.07 6.53 -18.20
C ASP A 203 5.12 6.17 -17.06
N LYS A 204 5.08 6.93 -15.98
CA LYS A 204 4.08 6.74 -14.91
C LYS A 204 2.66 7.03 -15.42
N VAL A 205 2.49 8.06 -16.25
CA VAL A 205 1.21 8.38 -16.88
C VAL A 205 0.79 7.28 -17.87
N VAL A 206 1.73 6.79 -18.68
CA VAL A 206 1.49 5.64 -19.58
C VAL A 206 1.01 4.43 -18.79
N ALA A 207 1.69 4.08 -17.69
CA ALA A 207 1.30 2.97 -16.83
C ALA A 207 -0.10 3.18 -16.23
N PHE A 208 -0.40 4.39 -15.75
CA PHE A 208 -1.72 4.75 -15.22
C PHE A 208 -2.81 4.62 -16.30
N MET A 209 -2.62 5.20 -17.48
CA MET A 209 -3.61 5.14 -18.54
C MET A 209 -3.82 3.73 -19.08
N ASN A 210 -2.80 2.88 -19.11
CA ASN A 210 -2.94 1.46 -19.47
C ASN A 210 -3.67 0.66 -18.38
N LYS A 211 -3.46 0.99 -17.10
CA LYS A 211 -4.17 0.38 -15.98
C LYS A 211 -5.66 0.76 -15.95
N TYR A 212 -6.00 2.00 -16.35
CA TYR A 212 -7.36 2.49 -16.39
C TYR A 212 -7.84 2.77 -17.83
N PRO A 213 -8.15 1.73 -18.63
CA PRO A 213 -8.45 1.90 -20.06
C PRO A 213 -9.76 2.64 -20.35
N LYS A 214 -10.60 2.87 -19.34
CA LYS A 214 -11.91 3.52 -19.46
C LYS A 214 -11.90 5.03 -19.17
N ILE A 215 -10.73 5.61 -18.85
CA ILE A 215 -10.60 7.06 -18.64
C ILE A 215 -10.14 7.77 -19.90
N GLU A 216 -10.56 9.01 -20.07
CA GLU A 216 -10.02 9.93 -21.06
C GLU A 216 -9.34 11.09 -20.32
N VAL A 217 -8.16 11.49 -20.78
CA VAL A 217 -7.29 12.44 -20.11
C VAL A 217 -6.97 13.61 -21.02
N GLU A 218 -6.95 14.80 -20.48
CA GLU A 218 -6.38 15.99 -21.13
C GLU A 218 -5.00 16.28 -20.53
N LEU A 219 -4.00 16.45 -21.39
CA LEU A 219 -2.69 16.97 -21.08
C LEU A 219 -2.69 18.48 -21.33
N GLY A 220 -2.56 19.27 -20.26
CA GLY A 220 -2.43 20.72 -20.33
C GLY A 220 -0.97 21.15 -20.13
N SER A 221 -0.42 21.99 -21.01
CA SER A 221 0.88 22.58 -20.82
C SER A 221 0.78 24.10 -20.66
N HIS A 222 1.50 24.64 -19.68
CA HIS A 222 1.44 26.03 -19.28
C HIS A 222 2.81 26.66 -19.28
N THR A 223 2.86 27.98 -19.50
CA THR A 223 4.06 28.81 -19.35
C THR A 223 3.88 29.77 -18.17
N ASP A 224 4.95 30.43 -17.78
CA ASP A 224 4.83 31.66 -17.01
C ASP A 224 4.51 32.84 -17.95
N CYS A 225 4.41 34.05 -17.40
CA CYS A 225 4.11 35.26 -18.14
C CYS A 225 5.36 35.89 -18.83
N LYS A 226 6.55 35.30 -18.65
CA LYS A 226 7.78 35.85 -19.27
C LYS A 226 7.74 35.56 -20.77
N GLY A 227 7.71 36.63 -21.57
CA GLY A 227 7.68 36.53 -23.01
C GLY A 227 6.44 37.17 -23.66
N ASN A 228 6.21 36.79 -24.89
CA ASN A 228 5.05 37.24 -25.67
C ASN A 228 3.92 36.18 -25.56
N MET A 229 2.69 36.61 -25.31
CA MET A 229 1.51 35.73 -25.16
C MET A 229 1.37 34.75 -26.35
N ALA A 230 1.50 35.24 -27.61
CA ALA A 230 1.41 34.37 -28.78
C ALA A 230 2.55 33.34 -28.84
N TYR A 231 3.75 33.74 -28.42
CA TYR A 231 4.89 32.86 -28.30
C TYR A 231 4.66 31.80 -27.20
N ASN A 232 4.21 32.22 -26.01
CA ASN A 232 3.91 31.32 -24.89
C ASN A 232 2.81 30.33 -25.25
N GLN A 233 1.78 30.76 -25.99
CA GLN A 233 0.76 29.87 -26.52
C GLN A 233 1.36 28.80 -27.45
N SER A 234 2.14 29.24 -28.47
CA SER A 234 2.78 28.31 -29.41
C SER A 234 3.79 27.36 -28.72
N LEU A 235 4.56 27.85 -27.75
CA LEU A 235 5.54 27.05 -27.00
C LEU A 235 4.81 25.97 -26.18
N SER A 236 3.76 26.34 -25.48
CA SER A 236 2.98 25.39 -24.69
C SER A 236 2.28 24.32 -25.56
N GLU A 237 1.77 24.71 -26.74
CA GLU A 237 1.20 23.76 -27.70
C GLU A 237 2.23 22.74 -28.19
N ARG A 238 3.42 23.19 -28.56
CA ARG A 238 4.49 22.25 -28.99
C ARG A 238 4.90 21.30 -27.87
N ARG A 239 5.01 21.79 -26.64
CA ARG A 239 5.35 20.97 -25.46
C ARG A 239 4.25 19.97 -25.15
N ALA A 240 2.99 20.41 -25.14
CA ALA A 240 1.85 19.53 -24.95
C ALA A 240 1.80 18.42 -26.02
N LYS A 241 2.06 18.80 -27.27
CA LYS A 241 2.10 17.83 -28.37
C LYS A 241 3.21 16.80 -28.22
N SER A 242 4.44 17.22 -27.92
CA SER A 242 5.57 16.29 -27.74
C SER A 242 5.32 15.28 -26.62
N ALA A 243 4.79 15.71 -25.48
CA ALA A 243 4.45 14.83 -24.38
C ALA A 243 3.28 13.89 -24.74
N ALA A 244 2.26 14.39 -25.44
CA ALA A 244 1.13 13.58 -25.89
C ALA A 244 1.55 12.54 -26.92
N ASP A 245 2.34 12.89 -27.91
CA ASP A 245 2.85 11.97 -28.93
C ASP A 245 3.62 10.79 -28.27
N TYR A 246 4.42 11.10 -27.23
CA TYR A 246 5.13 10.08 -26.46
C TYR A 246 4.19 9.08 -25.76
N ILE A 247 3.17 9.59 -25.07
CA ILE A 247 2.21 8.78 -24.32
C ILE A 247 1.32 7.99 -25.28
N GLN A 248 0.77 8.66 -26.33
CA GLN A 248 -0.13 8.06 -27.29
C GLN A 248 0.50 6.87 -28.02
N ALA A 249 1.80 6.92 -28.29
CA ALA A 249 2.53 5.79 -28.89
C ALA A 249 2.64 4.55 -27.98
N ARG A 250 2.31 4.68 -26.66
CA ARG A 250 2.52 3.65 -25.64
C ARG A 250 1.27 3.22 -24.89
N ILE A 251 0.13 3.84 -25.16
CA ILE A 251 -1.15 3.45 -24.56
C ILE A 251 -2.01 2.66 -25.55
N SER A 252 -2.86 1.79 -25.04
CA SER A 252 -3.69 0.87 -25.83
C SER A 252 -4.68 1.55 -26.79
N ASN A 253 -5.09 2.79 -26.47
CA ASN A 253 -5.97 3.60 -27.32
C ASN A 253 -5.51 5.06 -27.28
N PRO A 254 -4.76 5.53 -28.29
CA PRO A 254 -4.22 6.89 -28.36
C PRO A 254 -5.28 8.00 -28.26
N GLY A 255 -6.50 7.75 -28.80
CA GLY A 255 -7.60 8.72 -28.80
C GLY A 255 -8.11 9.12 -27.42
N ARG A 256 -7.71 8.39 -26.36
CA ARG A 256 -8.08 8.72 -24.97
C ARG A 256 -7.25 9.85 -24.35
N LEU A 257 -6.19 10.27 -25.01
CA LEU A 257 -5.38 11.40 -24.57
C LEU A 257 -5.54 12.56 -25.56
N THR A 258 -6.00 13.68 -25.07
CA THR A 258 -5.98 14.96 -25.77
C THR A 258 -4.89 15.85 -25.20
N SER A 259 -4.38 16.79 -25.99
CA SER A 259 -3.37 17.74 -25.53
C SER A 259 -3.74 19.16 -25.88
N LYS A 260 -3.43 20.10 -24.98
CA LYS A 260 -3.69 21.52 -25.17
C LYS A 260 -2.59 22.39 -24.55
N GLY A 261 -2.13 23.36 -25.30
CA GLY A 261 -1.32 24.44 -24.77
C GLY A 261 -2.20 25.56 -24.25
N TYR A 262 -1.93 26.04 -23.07
CA TYR A 262 -2.66 27.13 -22.42
C TYR A 262 -1.83 28.44 -22.36
N GLY A 263 -0.56 28.39 -22.75
CA GLY A 263 0.33 29.53 -22.58
C GLY A 263 0.33 30.05 -21.16
N GLU A 264 0.21 31.35 -21.01
CA GLU A 264 0.10 32.04 -19.72
C GLU A 264 -1.34 32.35 -19.27
N SER A 265 -2.34 31.81 -20.00
CA SER A 265 -3.76 32.14 -19.73
C SER A 265 -4.31 31.57 -18.42
N GLN A 266 -3.64 30.56 -17.86
CA GLN A 266 -4.05 29.86 -16.62
C GLN A 266 -2.87 29.76 -15.65
N LEU A 267 -2.46 30.90 -15.09
CA LEU A 267 -1.41 30.94 -14.09
C LEU A 267 -1.89 30.27 -12.78
N LYS A 268 -1.09 29.35 -12.22
CA LYS A 268 -1.32 28.74 -10.90
C LYS A 268 -1.05 29.72 -9.76
N VAL A 269 -0.02 30.53 -9.93
CA VAL A 269 0.31 31.65 -9.05
C VAL A 269 0.12 32.93 -9.85
N ALA A 270 -0.65 33.86 -9.31
CA ALA A 270 -0.90 35.16 -9.94
C ALA A 270 0.43 35.94 -10.01
N CYS A 271 1.07 35.89 -11.16
CA CYS A 271 2.33 36.55 -11.46
C CYS A 271 2.18 37.34 -12.76
N PRO A 272 1.49 38.49 -12.76
CA PRO A 272 1.34 39.30 -13.96
C PRO A 272 2.68 39.82 -14.40
N CYS A 273 2.94 39.81 -15.69
CA CYS A 273 4.09 40.48 -16.28
C CYS A 273 3.66 41.77 -16.95
N GLU A 274 4.28 42.88 -16.58
CA GLU A 274 3.98 44.19 -17.14
C GLU A 274 5.04 44.62 -18.13
N GLY A 275 4.56 45.20 -19.26
CA GLY A 275 5.35 45.85 -20.28
C GLY A 275 6.09 44.92 -21.24
N ARG A 276 6.74 45.52 -22.26
CA ARG A 276 7.44 44.79 -23.33
C ARG A 276 8.62 43.90 -22.85
N LYS A 277 9.15 44.11 -21.65
CA LYS A 277 10.27 43.32 -21.06
C LYS A 277 9.79 42.26 -20.06
N ALA A 278 8.50 42.05 -19.98
CA ALA A 278 7.90 41.01 -19.11
C ALA A 278 8.51 40.98 -17.68
N LYS A 279 8.62 42.17 -17.05
CA LYS A 279 9.04 42.27 -15.65
C LYS A 279 7.90 41.81 -14.73
N SER A 280 8.22 40.95 -13.79
CA SER A 280 7.33 40.50 -12.75
C SER A 280 8.05 40.60 -11.41
N ASP A 281 7.30 40.91 -10.35
CA ASP A 281 7.80 40.91 -8.97
C ASP A 281 7.84 39.53 -8.35
N CYS A 282 7.42 38.48 -9.09
CA CYS A 282 7.43 37.10 -8.62
C CYS A 282 8.83 36.50 -8.61
N SER A 283 9.05 35.60 -7.63
CA SER A 283 10.29 34.84 -7.55
C SER A 283 10.38 33.78 -8.67
N ASP A 284 11.58 33.28 -8.93
CA ASP A 284 11.78 32.23 -9.93
C ASP A 284 11.02 30.92 -9.57
N GLU A 285 10.83 30.64 -8.28
CA GLU A 285 10.02 29.51 -7.78
C GLU A 285 8.54 29.68 -8.13
N GLN A 286 8.00 30.90 -7.99
CA GLN A 286 6.62 31.23 -8.38
C GLN A 286 6.42 31.09 -9.90
N HIS A 287 7.38 31.56 -10.68
CA HIS A 287 7.39 31.34 -12.14
C HIS A 287 7.48 29.86 -12.48
N GLN A 288 8.27 29.09 -11.72
CA GLN A 288 8.39 27.63 -11.93
C GLN A 288 7.07 26.90 -11.68
N LEU A 289 6.26 27.30 -10.70
CA LEU A 289 4.93 26.74 -10.46
C LEU A 289 3.97 26.98 -11.64
N ASN A 290 4.16 28.06 -12.40
CA ASN A 290 3.38 28.37 -13.59
C ASN A 290 3.85 27.57 -14.83
N ARG A 291 5.14 27.26 -14.94
CA ARG A 291 5.70 26.42 -16.01
C ARG A 291 5.47 24.94 -15.69
N ARG A 292 4.27 24.45 -15.97
CA ARG A 292 3.84 23.11 -15.57
C ARG A 292 3.15 22.35 -16.70
N THR A 293 3.10 21.04 -16.55
CA THR A 293 2.26 20.14 -17.33
C THR A 293 1.31 19.43 -16.37
N GLU A 294 0.03 19.40 -16.70
CA GLU A 294 -1.04 18.80 -15.91
C GLU A 294 -1.71 17.69 -16.71
N PHE A 295 -2.21 16.67 -16.00
CA PHE A 295 -2.99 15.58 -16.57
C PHE A 295 -4.31 15.48 -15.81
N ILE A 296 -5.42 15.71 -16.50
CA ILE A 296 -6.75 15.82 -15.89
C ILE A 296 -7.69 14.81 -16.52
N ILE A 297 -8.43 14.08 -15.70
CA ILE A 297 -9.46 13.15 -16.17
C ILE A 297 -10.67 13.94 -16.67
N LYS A 298 -10.98 13.81 -17.96
CA LYS A 298 -12.11 14.50 -18.61
C LYS A 298 -13.32 13.60 -18.86
N SER A 299 -13.14 12.30 -18.89
CA SER A 299 -14.23 11.34 -19.09
C SER A 299 -13.96 10.04 -18.34
N LEU A 300 -15.01 9.45 -17.79
CA LEU A 300 -15.00 8.16 -17.10
C LEU A 300 -16.09 7.28 -17.75
N LYS A 301 -15.68 6.26 -18.49
CA LYS A 301 -16.62 5.29 -19.10
C LYS A 301 -16.84 4.08 -18.18
N ILE A 302 -17.11 4.34 -16.89
CA ILE A 302 -17.36 3.29 -15.89
C ILE A 302 -18.77 2.74 -16.11
N SER A 303 -18.90 1.40 -16.10
CA SER A 303 -20.20 0.75 -16.22
C SER A 303 -21.04 1.00 -14.96
N THR A 304 -22.16 1.66 -15.09
CA THR A 304 -23.10 1.97 -13.98
C THR A 304 -23.90 0.76 -13.51
N ARG A 305 -23.47 -0.47 -13.81
CA ARG A 305 -24.26 -1.67 -13.48
C ARG A 305 -24.29 -2.04 -11.98
N ASP A 306 -23.44 -1.42 -11.13
CA ASP A 306 -23.38 -1.72 -9.68
C ASP A 306 -23.79 -0.57 -8.76
N SER A 307 -24.27 0.56 -9.29
CA SER A 307 -24.90 1.57 -8.44
C SER A 307 -26.39 1.21 -8.24
N GLY A 308 -26.65 0.28 -7.32
CA GLY A 308 -27.98 -0.05 -6.82
C GLY A 308 -28.62 1.08 -6.01
N LEU A 309 -28.66 2.28 -6.56
CA LEU A 309 -29.49 3.39 -6.06
C LEU A 309 -30.66 3.56 -7.01
N LYS A 310 -31.78 2.92 -6.67
CA LYS A 310 -33.12 3.38 -7.07
C LYS A 310 -33.63 4.33 -6.02
#